data_095c853ccef2107755cf4d88df8a8db3
#
_entry.id   095c853ccef2107755cf4d88df8a8db3
#
_cell.length_a   1.000
_cell.length_b   1.000
_cell.length_c   1.000
_cell.angle_alpha   90.00
_cell.angle_beta   90.00
_cell.angle_gamma   90.00
#
_symmetry.space_group_name_H-M   'P 1'
#
loop_
_entity.id
_entity.type
_entity.pdbx_description
1 polymer ?
#
loop_
_entity_poly.entity_id
_entity_poly.type
_entity_poly.pdbx_seq_one_letter_code
_entity_poly.pdbx_strand_id
1 'polypeptide(L)'
;VITKTTRLAGWALALLLAFGILTLWVRERWAVAVFQGGVLLLTLVWFWMNVWLKSPLRWDKVLIPLALPPILGAFQLAAGLTVLPWFTAESTVEWTVIFSAVFLLVQALPDAGFQRSLRTALLGFATLIAVVAVLQVFTSQGKAFWVFETGYDSDVLGPFVYRNKYAQFVELVFPLALWRAMVDRRWAPLYLTAGAVMAAGVVAGASRSGASFLLAEIALVLLAGWLRKAISGRGALLVAGQAGALVVIWGFLAGWDFFWQRLTGLDPVQDFRWPIMRSTLEMIQQRPLTGFGLGTWPMVYPQFATFDIGVVVNQAHCDWLQWTAEGGLPFLAGVVAAFGLLLRRLILSVWGIGFLVVGVHAALDYPFHQLPAFHTLLWCTAILAAAGGQGPKAEQL
;
A
#
# COMPACT_ATOMS: atom_id res chain seq x y z
N VAL A 1 -23.91 -5.56 -18.05
CA VAL A 1 -23.71 -4.11 -18.17
C VAL A 1 -23.68 -3.53 -16.76
N ILE A 2 -22.67 -2.70 -16.42
CA ILE A 2 -22.61 -1.98 -15.15
C ILE A 2 -23.54 -0.77 -15.22
N THR A 3 -24.25 -0.50 -14.12
CA THR A 3 -25.08 0.69 -14.03
C THR A 3 -24.22 1.97 -13.99
N LYS A 4 -24.75 3.08 -14.47
CA LYS A 4 -24.10 4.39 -14.38
C LYS A 4 -23.79 4.75 -12.91
N THR A 5 -24.68 4.39 -12.00
CA THR A 5 -24.52 4.60 -10.54
C THR A 5 -23.31 3.85 -9.98
N THR A 6 -23.08 2.60 -10.39
CA THR A 6 -21.93 1.80 -9.95
C THR A 6 -20.61 2.40 -10.43
N ARG A 7 -20.57 2.89 -11.68
CA ARG A 7 -19.38 3.57 -12.21
C ARG A 7 -19.10 4.88 -11.45
N LEU A 8 -20.13 5.67 -11.15
CA LEU A 8 -19.98 6.89 -10.34
C LEU A 8 -19.50 6.59 -8.93
N ALA A 9 -20.03 5.53 -8.29
CA ALA A 9 -19.55 5.10 -6.98
C ALA A 9 -18.06 4.68 -7.01
N GLY A 10 -17.62 3.99 -8.06
CA GLY A 10 -16.21 3.66 -8.25
C GLY A 10 -15.31 4.89 -8.38
N TRP A 11 -15.75 5.93 -9.09
CA TRP A 11 -15.01 7.20 -9.16
C TRP A 11 -15.05 7.98 -7.86
N ALA A 12 -16.18 8.01 -7.15
CA ALA A 12 -16.28 8.63 -5.84
C ALA A 12 -15.33 7.95 -4.83
N LEU A 13 -15.23 6.63 -4.87
CA LEU A 13 -14.25 5.88 -4.07
C LEU A 13 -12.81 6.28 -4.44
N ALA A 14 -12.49 6.39 -5.73
CA ALA A 14 -11.16 6.83 -6.16
C ALA A 14 -10.81 8.24 -5.66
N LEU A 15 -11.77 9.16 -5.66
CA LEU A 15 -11.60 10.51 -5.11
C LEU A 15 -11.40 10.50 -3.58
N LEU A 16 -12.16 9.68 -2.86
CA LEU A 16 -11.97 9.51 -1.41
C LEU A 16 -10.58 8.92 -1.09
N LEU A 17 -10.11 7.94 -1.86
CA LEU A 17 -8.75 7.40 -1.71
C LEU A 17 -7.70 8.47 -2.00
N ALA A 18 -7.86 9.25 -3.07
CA ALA A 18 -6.94 10.35 -3.38
C ALA A 18 -6.92 11.40 -2.27
N PHE A 19 -8.09 11.80 -1.74
CA PHE A 19 -8.19 12.68 -0.57
C PHE A 19 -7.44 12.10 0.63
N GLY A 20 -7.69 10.84 0.98
CA GLY A 20 -7.06 10.19 2.12
C GLY A 20 -5.52 10.11 1.98
N ILE A 21 -5.02 9.85 0.76
CA ILE A 21 -3.57 9.87 0.49
C ILE A 21 -3.01 11.29 0.62
N LEU A 22 -3.66 12.30 0.07
CA LEU A 22 -3.20 13.68 0.13
C LEU A 22 -3.18 14.25 1.57
N THR A 23 -3.94 13.65 2.48
CA THR A 23 -4.04 14.06 3.89
C THR A 23 -3.25 13.18 4.87
N LEU A 24 -2.34 12.30 4.38
CA LEU A 24 -1.54 11.41 5.25
C LEU A 24 -0.63 12.15 6.26
N TRP A 25 -0.29 13.40 5.99
CA TRP A 25 0.51 14.26 6.87
C TRP A 25 -0.32 14.89 8.00
N VAL A 26 -1.66 14.86 7.91
CA VAL A 26 -2.58 15.46 8.87
C VAL A 26 -2.64 14.60 10.13
N ARG A 27 -2.30 15.20 11.27
CA ARG A 27 -2.28 14.50 12.57
C ARG A 27 -3.66 14.42 13.21
N GLU A 28 -4.51 15.38 12.91
CA GLU A 28 -5.86 15.47 13.47
C GLU A 28 -6.77 14.40 12.85
N ARG A 29 -7.66 13.89 13.67
CA ARG A 29 -8.56 12.78 13.28
C ARG A 29 -9.59 13.15 12.22
N TRP A 30 -9.82 14.44 11.93
CA TRP A 30 -10.85 14.85 10.97
C TRP A 30 -10.63 14.26 9.57
N ALA A 31 -9.38 14.21 9.11
CA ALA A 31 -9.05 13.68 7.79
C ALA A 31 -9.40 12.17 7.68
N VAL A 32 -9.02 11.41 8.70
CA VAL A 32 -9.38 9.99 8.81
C VAL A 32 -10.89 9.80 8.90
N ALA A 33 -11.58 10.61 9.72
CA ALA A 33 -13.03 10.54 9.90
C ALA A 33 -13.78 10.85 8.60
N VAL A 34 -13.36 11.86 7.83
CA VAL A 34 -13.93 12.20 6.52
C VAL A 34 -13.72 11.05 5.52
N PHE A 35 -12.52 10.47 5.49
CA PHE A 35 -12.23 9.33 4.61
C PHE A 35 -13.09 8.12 4.96
N GLN A 36 -13.05 7.67 6.22
CA GLN A 36 -13.78 6.49 6.67
C GLN A 36 -15.28 6.67 6.58
N GLY A 37 -15.81 7.79 7.08
CA GLY A 37 -17.23 8.14 7.00
C GLY A 37 -17.70 8.28 5.55
N GLY A 38 -16.88 8.88 4.70
CA GLY A 38 -17.14 9.01 3.26
C GLY A 38 -17.28 7.65 2.56
N VAL A 39 -16.35 6.70 2.82
CA VAL A 39 -16.41 5.34 2.23
C VAL A 39 -17.63 4.57 2.73
N LEU A 40 -17.91 4.62 4.03
CA LEU A 40 -19.08 3.94 4.60
C LEU A 40 -20.40 4.52 4.09
N LEU A 41 -20.52 5.85 4.07
CA LEU A 41 -21.71 6.52 3.54
C LEU A 41 -21.90 6.22 2.04
N LEU A 42 -20.83 6.29 1.25
CA LEU A 42 -20.87 5.93 -0.18
C LEU A 42 -21.35 4.50 -0.37
N THR A 43 -20.86 3.56 0.45
CA THR A 43 -21.27 2.15 0.38
C THR A 43 -22.74 1.97 0.72
N LEU A 44 -23.21 2.61 1.79
CA LEU A 44 -24.62 2.57 2.19
C LEU A 44 -25.55 3.16 1.13
N VAL A 45 -25.22 4.35 0.61
CA VAL A 45 -26.02 5.00 -0.44
C VAL A 45 -26.03 4.16 -1.71
N TRP A 46 -24.87 3.67 -2.15
CA TRP A 46 -24.79 2.81 -3.31
C TRP A 46 -25.59 1.51 -3.12
N PHE A 47 -25.46 0.84 -1.96
CA PHE A 47 -26.17 -0.39 -1.65
C PHE A 47 -27.69 -0.17 -1.69
N TRP A 48 -28.18 0.89 -1.07
CA TRP A 48 -29.60 1.26 -1.09
C TRP A 48 -30.12 1.50 -2.50
N MET A 49 -29.39 2.29 -3.29
CA MET A 49 -29.74 2.53 -4.71
C MET A 49 -29.74 1.23 -5.51
N ASN A 50 -28.76 0.35 -5.27
CA ASN A 50 -28.63 -0.91 -5.99
C ASN A 50 -29.79 -1.87 -5.67
N VAL A 51 -30.22 -1.93 -4.40
CA VAL A 51 -31.39 -2.71 -3.97
C VAL A 51 -32.65 -2.17 -4.65
N TRP A 52 -32.83 -0.85 -4.69
CA TRP A 52 -34.00 -0.23 -5.35
C TRP A 52 -34.01 -0.47 -6.85
N LEU A 53 -32.87 -0.44 -7.49
CA LEU A 53 -32.72 -0.73 -8.93
C LEU A 53 -32.76 -2.23 -9.23
N LYS A 54 -32.88 -3.09 -8.23
CA LYS A 54 -32.86 -4.57 -8.34
C LYS A 54 -31.68 -5.09 -9.16
N SER A 55 -30.53 -4.43 -9.06
CA SER A 55 -29.33 -4.82 -9.77
C SER A 55 -28.63 -5.98 -9.07
N PRO A 56 -28.10 -7.00 -9.79
CA PRO A 56 -27.45 -8.13 -9.17
C PRO A 56 -26.14 -7.70 -8.50
N LEU A 57 -25.92 -8.18 -7.29
CA LEU A 57 -24.65 -8.02 -6.59
C LEU A 57 -23.62 -9.00 -7.16
N ARG A 58 -22.40 -8.53 -7.28
CA ARG A 58 -21.26 -9.33 -7.69
C ARG A 58 -20.45 -9.76 -6.48
N TRP A 59 -19.96 -10.96 -6.53
CA TRP A 59 -19.20 -11.56 -5.44
C TRP A 59 -17.83 -12.01 -5.94
N ASP A 60 -16.78 -11.60 -5.24
CA ASP A 60 -15.43 -12.14 -5.41
C ASP A 60 -15.06 -12.94 -4.14
N LYS A 61 -14.42 -14.10 -4.32
CA LYS A 61 -14.06 -15.00 -3.21
C LYS A 61 -13.17 -14.32 -2.16
N VAL A 62 -12.41 -13.29 -2.54
CA VAL A 62 -11.55 -12.53 -1.62
C VAL A 62 -12.34 -11.78 -0.55
N LEU A 63 -13.61 -11.45 -0.81
CA LEU A 63 -14.47 -10.81 0.17
C LEU A 63 -14.72 -11.67 1.41
N ILE A 64 -14.65 -13.00 1.29
CA ILE A 64 -14.83 -13.89 2.43
C ILE A 64 -13.73 -13.70 3.47
N PRO A 65 -12.43 -13.89 3.16
CA PRO A 65 -11.38 -13.66 4.14
C PRO A 65 -11.24 -12.19 4.55
N LEU A 66 -11.57 -11.21 3.69
CA LEU A 66 -11.56 -9.80 4.06
C LEU A 66 -12.70 -9.39 5.01
N ALA A 67 -13.78 -10.18 5.11
CA ALA A 67 -14.81 -9.97 6.12
C ALA A 67 -14.38 -10.45 7.52
N LEU A 68 -13.39 -11.32 7.60
CA LEU A 68 -12.95 -11.91 8.87
C LEU A 68 -12.37 -10.87 9.86
N PRO A 69 -11.47 -9.94 9.46
CA PRO A 69 -10.96 -8.91 10.37
C PRO A 69 -12.03 -8.09 11.09
N PRO A 70 -13.00 -7.45 10.41
CA PRO A 70 -14.04 -6.70 11.12
C PRO A 70 -14.96 -7.59 11.98
N ILE A 71 -15.21 -8.83 11.56
CA ILE A 71 -15.98 -9.80 12.38
C ILE A 71 -15.21 -10.16 13.65
N LEU A 72 -13.91 -10.44 13.55
CA LEU A 72 -13.08 -10.75 14.71
C LEU A 72 -12.96 -9.56 15.66
N GLY A 73 -12.78 -8.35 15.15
CA GLY A 73 -12.76 -7.14 15.98
C GLY A 73 -14.08 -6.94 16.74
N ALA A 74 -15.21 -7.10 16.05
CA ALA A 74 -16.53 -7.05 16.69
C ALA A 74 -16.71 -8.17 17.75
N PHE A 75 -16.21 -9.37 17.47
CA PHE A 75 -16.21 -10.48 18.41
C PHE A 75 -15.33 -10.19 19.64
N GLN A 76 -14.10 -9.68 19.44
CA GLN A 76 -13.21 -9.29 20.54
C GLN A 76 -13.88 -8.26 21.47
N LEU A 77 -14.59 -7.28 20.91
CA LEU A 77 -15.33 -6.26 21.66
C LEU A 77 -16.49 -6.89 22.44
N ALA A 78 -17.32 -7.69 21.77
CA ALA A 78 -18.52 -8.30 22.38
C ALA A 78 -18.17 -9.32 23.48
N ALA A 79 -17.09 -10.07 23.29
CA ALA A 79 -16.62 -11.10 24.23
C ALA A 79 -15.68 -10.54 25.33
N GLY A 80 -15.36 -9.25 25.34
CA GLY A 80 -14.44 -8.66 26.33
C GLY A 80 -13.00 -9.20 26.22
N LEU A 81 -12.57 -9.63 25.02
CA LEU A 81 -11.26 -10.23 24.79
C LEU A 81 -10.16 -9.21 24.49
N THR A 82 -10.54 -7.96 24.28
CA THR A 82 -9.58 -6.87 24.02
C THR A 82 -9.12 -6.19 25.32
N VAL A 83 -7.85 -5.79 25.35
CA VAL A 83 -7.29 -5.04 26.48
C VAL A 83 -7.67 -3.56 26.44
N LEU A 84 -8.00 -3.02 25.25
CA LEU A 84 -8.36 -1.62 25.04
C LEU A 84 -9.50 -1.51 24.00
N PRO A 85 -10.76 -1.50 24.46
CA PRO A 85 -11.92 -1.52 23.56
C PRO A 85 -11.95 -0.40 22.52
N TRP A 86 -11.48 0.79 22.88
CA TRP A 86 -11.45 1.93 21.96
C TRP A 86 -10.58 1.67 20.72
N PHE A 87 -9.35 1.19 20.90
CA PHE A 87 -8.44 0.88 19.80
C PHE A 87 -8.98 -0.24 18.92
N THR A 88 -9.57 -1.26 19.56
CA THR A 88 -10.19 -2.37 18.82
C THR A 88 -11.42 -1.91 18.02
N ALA A 89 -12.23 -1.02 18.56
CA ALA A 89 -13.35 -0.42 17.81
C ALA A 89 -12.84 0.39 16.61
N GLU A 90 -11.80 1.19 16.78
CA GLU A 90 -11.19 2.00 15.74
C GLU A 90 -10.63 1.13 14.59
N SER A 91 -9.86 0.08 14.93
CA SER A 91 -9.36 -0.89 13.94
C SER A 91 -10.47 -1.72 13.29
N THR A 92 -11.53 -2.03 14.03
CA THR A 92 -12.71 -2.72 13.47
C THR A 92 -13.40 -1.83 12.41
N VAL A 93 -13.53 -0.54 12.67
CA VAL A 93 -14.05 0.42 11.68
C VAL A 93 -13.13 0.50 10.47
N GLU A 94 -11.81 0.56 10.67
CA GLU A 94 -10.84 0.57 9.58
C GLU A 94 -11.01 -0.64 8.65
N TRP A 95 -11.03 -1.85 9.19
CA TRP A 95 -11.24 -3.07 8.41
C TRP A 95 -12.62 -3.13 7.75
N THR A 96 -13.65 -2.54 8.37
CA THR A 96 -14.97 -2.40 7.76
C THR A 96 -14.92 -1.46 6.54
N VAL A 97 -14.14 -0.39 6.63
CA VAL A 97 -13.89 0.54 5.51
C VAL A 97 -13.15 -0.15 4.37
N ILE A 98 -12.10 -0.94 4.67
CA ILE A 98 -11.36 -1.71 3.67
C ILE A 98 -12.28 -2.69 2.96
N PHE A 99 -13.06 -3.47 3.72
CA PHE A 99 -14.04 -4.40 3.16
C PHE A 99 -15.05 -3.69 2.26
N SER A 100 -15.59 -2.55 2.73
CA SER A 100 -16.57 -1.75 2.00
C SER A 100 -16.01 -1.17 0.69
N ALA A 101 -14.78 -0.66 0.73
CA ALA A 101 -14.10 -0.12 -0.44
C ALA A 101 -13.81 -1.22 -1.48
N VAL A 102 -13.29 -2.37 -1.04
CA VAL A 102 -13.05 -3.53 -1.91
C VAL A 102 -14.36 -4.05 -2.49
N PHE A 103 -15.42 -4.14 -1.66
CA PHE A 103 -16.74 -4.55 -2.12
C PHE A 103 -17.28 -3.63 -3.22
N LEU A 104 -17.24 -2.30 -3.03
CA LEU A 104 -17.66 -1.33 -4.06
C LEU A 104 -16.82 -1.46 -5.34
N LEU A 105 -15.52 -1.61 -5.19
CA LEU A 105 -14.64 -1.75 -6.34
C LEU A 105 -14.95 -3.02 -7.15
N VAL A 106 -15.21 -4.15 -6.49
CA VAL A 106 -15.63 -5.42 -7.13
C VAL A 106 -16.89 -5.22 -7.98
N GLN A 107 -17.83 -4.37 -7.55
CA GLN A 107 -19.03 -4.08 -8.35
C GLN A 107 -18.71 -3.30 -9.63
N ALA A 108 -17.71 -2.42 -9.62
CA ALA A 108 -17.35 -1.55 -10.74
C ALA A 108 -16.38 -2.19 -11.75
N LEU A 109 -15.57 -3.16 -11.33
CA LEU A 109 -14.51 -3.77 -12.14
C LEU A 109 -14.95 -4.57 -13.37
N PRO A 110 -16.19 -5.09 -13.52
CA PRO A 110 -16.59 -5.72 -14.77
C PRO A 110 -16.65 -4.77 -15.99
N ASP A 111 -16.52 -3.45 -15.80
CA ASP A 111 -16.36 -2.49 -16.88
C ASP A 111 -14.87 -2.31 -17.23
N ALA A 112 -14.44 -2.90 -18.35
CA ALA A 112 -13.05 -2.80 -18.81
C ALA A 112 -12.62 -1.35 -19.11
N GLY A 113 -13.55 -0.50 -19.55
CA GLY A 113 -13.30 0.93 -19.75
C GLY A 113 -13.01 1.65 -18.42
N PHE A 114 -13.83 1.35 -17.39
CA PHE A 114 -13.59 1.86 -16.05
C PHE A 114 -12.25 1.39 -15.48
N GLN A 115 -11.93 0.08 -15.59
CA GLN A 115 -10.63 -0.45 -15.14
C GLN A 115 -9.45 0.29 -15.79
N ARG A 116 -9.51 0.48 -17.13
CA ARG A 116 -8.44 1.17 -17.88
C ARG A 116 -8.28 2.61 -17.41
N SER A 117 -9.39 3.33 -17.27
CA SER A 117 -9.40 4.72 -16.82
C SER A 117 -8.88 4.85 -15.38
N LEU A 118 -9.28 3.92 -14.50
CA LEU A 118 -8.85 3.91 -13.10
C LEU A 118 -7.34 3.63 -12.98
N ARG A 119 -6.79 2.69 -13.76
CA ARG A 119 -5.33 2.43 -13.81
C ARG A 119 -4.56 3.65 -14.31
N THR A 120 -5.10 4.35 -15.33
CA THR A 120 -4.48 5.58 -15.85
C THR A 120 -4.54 6.70 -14.81
N ALA A 121 -5.66 6.85 -14.11
CA ALA A 121 -5.81 7.83 -13.03
C ALA A 121 -4.86 7.53 -11.85
N LEU A 122 -4.75 6.26 -11.44
CA LEU A 122 -3.81 5.84 -10.39
C LEU A 122 -2.36 6.17 -10.77
N LEU A 123 -1.96 5.84 -12.00
CA LEU A 123 -0.61 6.13 -12.48
C LEU A 123 -0.33 7.64 -12.57
N GLY A 124 -1.29 8.42 -13.09
CA GLY A 124 -1.18 9.87 -13.16
C GLY A 124 -1.08 10.51 -11.77
N PHE A 125 -1.92 10.05 -10.83
CA PHE A 125 -1.90 10.50 -9.44
C PHE A 125 -0.56 10.18 -8.76
N ALA A 126 -0.06 8.94 -8.91
CA ALA A 126 1.22 8.54 -8.34
C ALA A 126 2.40 9.32 -8.96
N THR A 127 2.34 9.60 -10.26
CA THR A 127 3.36 10.43 -10.94
C THR A 127 3.35 11.86 -10.40
N LEU A 128 2.17 12.45 -10.21
CA LEU A 128 2.04 13.80 -9.65
C LEU A 128 2.60 13.85 -8.22
N ILE A 129 2.23 12.89 -7.38
CA ILE A 129 2.80 12.76 -6.02
C ILE A 129 4.32 12.63 -6.07
N ALA A 130 4.86 11.82 -7.00
CA ALA A 130 6.30 11.64 -7.14
C ALA A 130 7.02 12.92 -7.57
N VAL A 131 6.45 13.70 -8.49
CA VAL A 131 6.99 15.03 -8.87
C VAL A 131 7.03 15.95 -7.65
N VAL A 132 5.92 16.04 -6.91
CA VAL A 132 5.84 16.85 -5.69
C VAL A 132 6.86 16.37 -4.67
N ALA A 133 6.98 15.06 -4.45
CA ALA A 133 7.92 14.47 -3.50
C ALA A 133 9.38 14.82 -3.83
N VAL A 134 9.79 14.66 -5.09
CA VAL A 134 11.15 15.01 -5.55
C VAL A 134 11.43 16.49 -5.33
N LEU A 135 10.51 17.39 -5.70
CA LEU A 135 10.66 18.82 -5.50
C LEU A 135 10.75 19.17 -4.01
N GLN A 136 9.90 18.59 -3.18
CA GLN A 136 9.85 18.87 -1.74
C GLN A 136 11.14 18.51 -1.01
N VAL A 137 11.76 17.39 -1.33
CA VAL A 137 13.02 16.97 -0.68
C VAL A 137 14.06 18.09 -0.71
N PHE A 138 14.11 18.89 -1.78
CA PHE A 138 15.10 19.94 -1.93
C PHE A 138 14.63 21.34 -1.50
N THR A 139 13.32 21.55 -1.41
CA THR A 139 12.80 22.94 -1.34
C THR A 139 11.81 23.19 -0.23
N SER A 140 11.24 22.14 0.43
CA SER A 140 10.13 22.32 1.35
C SER A 140 10.52 22.58 2.79
N GLN A 141 11.80 22.39 3.16
CA GLN A 141 12.28 22.56 4.53
C GLN A 141 11.46 21.77 5.57
N GLY A 142 11.07 20.54 5.22
CA GLY A 142 10.29 19.65 6.10
C GLY A 142 8.77 19.90 6.11
N LYS A 143 8.26 20.86 5.31
CA LYS A 143 6.83 21.15 5.22
C LYS A 143 6.13 20.27 4.19
N ALA A 144 4.95 19.76 4.52
CA ALA A 144 4.09 19.12 3.52
C ALA A 144 3.54 20.19 2.58
N PHE A 145 3.67 19.93 1.28
CA PHE A 145 3.23 20.84 0.20
C PHE A 145 3.74 22.30 0.37
N TRP A 146 4.94 22.49 0.95
CA TRP A 146 5.59 23.79 1.24
C TRP A 146 4.87 24.69 2.23
N VAL A 147 3.70 24.31 2.71
CA VAL A 147 2.79 25.15 3.52
C VAL A 147 2.63 24.61 4.92
N PHE A 148 2.42 23.29 5.05
CA PHE A 148 1.96 22.69 6.30
C PHE A 148 3.10 22.13 7.12
N GLU A 149 3.19 22.59 8.37
CA GLU A 149 4.12 22.04 9.35
C GLU A 149 3.72 20.60 9.72
N THR A 150 4.65 19.67 9.57
CA THR A 150 4.40 18.26 9.90
C THR A 150 4.88 17.89 11.29
N GLY A 151 5.77 18.72 11.88
CA GLY A 151 6.47 18.46 13.12
C GLY A 151 7.48 17.30 13.02
N TYR A 152 7.90 16.96 11.81
CA TYR A 152 9.05 16.11 11.52
C TYR A 152 10.14 16.97 10.89
N ASP A 153 11.38 16.84 11.37
CA ASP A 153 12.49 17.73 10.98
C ASP A 153 13.07 17.40 9.59
N SER A 154 12.63 16.30 8.94
CA SER A 154 13.20 15.88 7.67
C SER A 154 12.31 14.89 6.91
N ASP A 155 12.65 14.68 5.64
CA ASP A 155 12.20 13.57 4.79
C ASP A 155 10.71 13.58 4.41
N VAL A 156 10.09 14.76 4.25
CA VAL A 156 8.73 14.87 3.72
C VAL A 156 8.74 14.68 2.21
N LEU A 157 8.04 13.65 1.74
CA LEU A 157 7.93 13.26 0.34
C LEU A 157 6.45 13.31 -0.12
N GLY A 158 6.03 14.43 -0.68
CA GLY A 158 4.63 14.64 -0.99
C GLY A 158 3.80 14.66 0.32
N PRO A 159 2.74 13.83 0.41
CA PRO A 159 1.96 13.67 1.64
C PRO A 159 2.60 12.73 2.67
N PHE A 160 3.73 12.09 2.34
CA PHE A 160 4.37 11.10 3.21
C PHE A 160 5.41 11.78 4.11
N VAL A 161 5.18 11.71 5.40
CA VAL A 161 6.09 12.25 6.44
C VAL A 161 7.21 11.28 6.82
N TYR A 162 7.27 10.13 6.14
CA TYR A 162 8.29 9.11 6.37
C TYR A 162 8.68 8.43 5.04
N ARG A 163 9.97 8.38 4.75
CA ARG A 163 10.54 7.91 3.48
C ARG A 163 10.13 6.50 3.07
N ASN A 164 10.06 5.57 4.04
CA ASN A 164 9.67 4.19 3.71
C ASN A 164 8.21 4.11 3.26
N LYS A 165 7.33 4.96 3.81
CA LYS A 165 5.92 5.00 3.40
C LYS A 165 5.75 5.48 1.97
N TYR A 166 6.55 6.48 1.56
CA TYR A 166 6.62 6.87 0.16
C TYR A 166 7.15 5.74 -0.72
N ALA A 167 8.22 5.05 -0.30
CA ALA A 167 8.77 3.92 -1.05
C ALA A 167 7.73 2.82 -1.24
N GLN A 168 6.98 2.44 -0.20
CA GLN A 168 5.90 1.44 -0.26
C GLN A 168 4.76 1.87 -1.19
N PHE A 169 4.45 3.17 -1.27
CA PHE A 169 3.50 3.70 -2.25
C PHE A 169 4.03 3.57 -3.68
N VAL A 170 5.31 3.85 -3.90
CA VAL A 170 5.95 3.67 -5.21
C VAL A 170 5.99 2.20 -5.60
N GLU A 171 6.42 1.30 -4.72
CA GLU A 171 6.42 -0.15 -4.93
C GLU A 171 5.05 -0.65 -5.41
N LEU A 172 3.95 -0.11 -4.86
CA LEU A 172 2.61 -0.50 -5.26
C LEU A 172 2.27 -0.15 -6.72
N VAL A 173 2.78 0.98 -7.24
CA VAL A 173 2.34 1.55 -8.53
C VAL A 173 3.43 1.48 -9.62
N PHE A 174 4.70 1.50 -9.25
CA PHE A 174 5.82 1.50 -10.19
C PHE A 174 5.78 0.35 -11.23
N PRO A 175 5.43 -0.90 -10.85
CA PRO A 175 5.30 -1.98 -11.83
C PRO A 175 4.26 -1.71 -12.92
N LEU A 176 3.22 -0.92 -12.63
CA LEU A 176 2.23 -0.50 -13.63
C LEU A 176 2.86 0.42 -14.68
N ALA A 177 3.69 1.39 -14.26
CA ALA A 177 4.42 2.27 -15.18
C ALA A 177 5.33 1.47 -16.11
N LEU A 178 6.15 0.59 -15.53
CA LEU A 178 7.11 -0.21 -16.27
C LEU A 178 6.42 -1.20 -17.23
N TRP A 179 5.34 -1.86 -16.78
CA TRP A 179 4.56 -2.75 -17.64
C TRP A 179 3.91 -2.00 -18.81
N ARG A 180 3.30 -0.84 -18.54
CA ARG A 180 2.71 0.01 -19.60
C ARG A 180 3.74 0.44 -20.63
N ALA A 181 4.94 0.82 -20.21
CA ALA A 181 6.02 1.18 -21.12
C ALA A 181 6.41 0.04 -22.08
N MET A 182 6.27 -1.21 -21.65
CA MET A 182 6.59 -2.37 -22.49
C MET A 182 5.48 -2.71 -23.49
N VAL A 183 4.22 -2.57 -23.10
CA VAL A 183 3.07 -3.02 -23.92
C VAL A 183 2.50 -1.91 -24.79
N ASP A 184 2.60 -0.65 -24.40
CA ASP A 184 2.10 0.53 -25.13
C ASP A 184 3.28 1.38 -25.63
N ARG A 185 3.86 0.95 -26.74
CA ARG A 185 5.06 1.57 -27.32
C ARG A 185 4.87 3.06 -27.69
N ARG A 186 3.64 3.46 -28.01
CA ARG A 186 3.34 4.85 -28.38
C ARG A 186 3.59 5.80 -27.21
N TRP A 187 3.20 5.40 -26.00
CA TRP A 187 3.31 6.19 -24.78
C TRP A 187 4.46 5.74 -23.87
N ALA A 188 5.29 4.80 -24.35
CA ALA A 188 6.42 4.28 -23.58
C ALA A 188 7.32 5.36 -22.97
N PRO A 189 7.72 6.43 -23.69
CA PRO A 189 8.53 7.49 -23.08
C PRO A 189 7.85 8.14 -21.87
N LEU A 190 6.54 8.40 -21.93
CA LEU A 190 5.79 8.99 -20.84
C LEU A 190 5.74 8.04 -19.62
N TYR A 191 5.50 6.75 -19.85
CA TYR A 191 5.46 5.76 -18.77
C TYR A 191 6.84 5.55 -18.15
N LEU A 192 7.91 5.54 -18.93
CA LEU A 192 9.29 5.47 -18.43
C LEU A 192 9.64 6.71 -17.61
N THR A 193 9.25 7.90 -18.06
CA THR A 193 9.43 9.15 -17.29
C THR A 193 8.69 9.09 -15.96
N ALA A 194 7.42 8.61 -15.96
CA ALA A 194 6.66 8.44 -14.73
C ALA A 194 7.36 7.48 -13.75
N GLY A 195 7.82 6.33 -14.23
CA GLY A 195 8.60 5.38 -13.43
C GLY A 195 9.92 5.97 -12.92
N ALA A 196 10.64 6.72 -13.77
CA ALA A 196 11.90 7.35 -13.39
C ALA A 196 11.72 8.39 -12.28
N VAL A 197 10.67 9.22 -12.35
CA VAL A 197 10.37 10.22 -11.30
C VAL A 197 9.98 9.53 -9.99
N MET A 198 9.18 8.44 -10.04
CA MET A 198 8.85 7.65 -8.86
C MET A 198 10.12 7.07 -8.21
N ALA A 199 11.00 6.46 -9.00
CA ALA A 199 12.27 5.90 -8.53
C ALA A 199 13.21 6.98 -7.97
N ALA A 200 13.27 8.15 -8.63
CA ALA A 200 14.04 9.30 -8.14
C ALA A 200 13.62 9.74 -6.74
N GLY A 201 12.31 9.76 -6.45
CA GLY A 201 11.82 10.09 -5.10
C GLY A 201 12.21 9.04 -4.05
N VAL A 202 12.24 7.75 -4.40
CA VAL A 202 12.72 6.68 -3.48
C VAL A 202 14.20 6.86 -3.16
N VAL A 203 15.02 7.17 -4.17
CA VAL A 203 16.46 7.42 -3.99
C VAL A 203 16.69 8.70 -3.20
N ALA A 204 15.94 9.79 -3.51
CA ALA A 204 16.01 11.07 -2.80
C ALA A 204 15.69 10.93 -1.30
N GLY A 205 14.67 10.14 -0.96
CA GLY A 205 14.31 9.81 0.42
C GLY A 205 15.31 8.86 1.10
N ALA A 206 16.29 8.32 0.36
CA ALA A 206 17.30 7.38 0.85
C ALA A 206 16.73 6.19 1.64
N SER A 207 15.60 5.64 1.17
CA SER A 207 15.03 4.40 1.72
C SER A 207 15.79 3.19 1.19
N ARG A 208 16.56 2.52 2.05
CA ARG A 208 17.36 1.33 1.66
C ARG A 208 16.47 0.16 1.24
N SER A 209 15.48 -0.16 2.06
CA SER A 209 14.50 -1.21 1.75
C SER A 209 13.74 -0.89 0.47
N GLY A 210 13.23 0.36 0.34
CA GLY A 210 12.52 0.79 -0.86
C GLY A 210 13.36 0.68 -2.13
N ALA A 211 14.64 1.09 -2.09
CA ALA A 211 15.55 0.96 -3.24
C ALA A 211 15.79 -0.52 -3.60
N SER A 212 15.99 -1.40 -2.60
CA SER A 212 16.18 -2.83 -2.82
C SER A 212 14.95 -3.50 -3.43
N PHE A 213 13.75 -3.18 -2.92
CA PHE A 213 12.51 -3.72 -3.45
C PHE A 213 12.19 -3.18 -4.85
N LEU A 214 12.48 -1.89 -5.11
CA LEU A 214 12.33 -1.31 -6.44
C LEU A 214 13.23 -2.01 -7.48
N LEU A 215 14.48 -2.34 -7.13
CA LEU A 215 15.37 -3.12 -7.99
C LEU A 215 14.82 -4.53 -8.24
N ALA A 216 14.29 -5.18 -7.21
CA ALA A 216 13.63 -6.47 -7.35
C ALA A 216 12.41 -6.40 -8.28
N GLU A 217 11.58 -5.36 -8.17
CA GLU A 217 10.44 -5.13 -9.06
C GLU A 217 10.86 -4.91 -10.52
N ILE A 218 11.89 -4.11 -10.75
CA ILE A 218 12.44 -3.93 -12.09
C ILE A 218 12.82 -5.29 -12.68
N ALA A 219 13.59 -6.10 -11.93
CA ALA A 219 14.02 -7.43 -12.37
C ALA A 219 12.81 -8.35 -12.65
N LEU A 220 11.83 -8.41 -11.75
CA LEU A 220 10.65 -9.27 -11.88
C LEU A 220 9.76 -8.85 -13.05
N VAL A 221 9.50 -7.55 -13.24
CA VAL A 221 8.67 -7.05 -14.34
C VAL A 221 9.37 -7.22 -15.68
N LEU A 222 10.70 -6.99 -15.77
CA LEU A 222 11.47 -7.23 -16.98
C LEU A 222 11.51 -8.73 -17.34
N LEU A 223 11.71 -9.58 -16.34
CA LEU A 223 11.65 -11.04 -16.53
C LEU A 223 10.26 -11.48 -17.05
N ALA A 224 9.19 -10.99 -16.42
CA ALA A 224 7.83 -11.29 -16.85
C ALA A 224 7.56 -10.77 -18.27
N GLY A 225 8.02 -9.56 -18.60
CA GLY A 225 7.93 -8.98 -19.94
C GLY A 225 8.69 -9.78 -21.01
N TRP A 226 9.87 -10.27 -20.66
CA TRP A 226 10.65 -11.13 -21.54
C TRP A 226 9.99 -12.50 -21.75
N LEU A 227 9.58 -13.17 -20.69
CA LEU A 227 8.87 -14.47 -20.76
C LEU A 227 7.58 -14.38 -21.58
N ARG A 228 6.88 -13.25 -21.53
CA ARG A 228 5.65 -12.99 -22.30
C ARG A 228 5.91 -12.43 -23.70
N LYS A 229 7.16 -12.29 -24.10
CA LYS A 229 7.57 -11.72 -25.39
C LYS A 229 7.09 -10.27 -25.62
N ALA A 230 6.75 -9.54 -24.55
CA ALA A 230 6.40 -8.13 -24.61
C ALA A 230 7.63 -7.24 -24.87
N ILE A 231 8.82 -7.71 -24.46
CA ILE A 231 10.10 -7.04 -24.67
C ILE A 231 11.16 -8.04 -25.14
N SER A 232 12.08 -7.60 -26.01
CA SER A 232 13.25 -8.41 -26.40
C SER A 232 14.30 -8.38 -25.29
N GLY A 233 15.20 -9.39 -25.28
CA GLY A 233 16.32 -9.42 -24.32
C GLY A 233 17.20 -8.16 -24.40
N ARG A 234 17.46 -7.63 -25.63
CA ARG A 234 18.15 -6.34 -25.81
C ARG A 234 17.37 -5.18 -25.22
N GLY A 235 16.05 -5.15 -25.40
CA GLY A 235 15.18 -4.14 -24.79
C GLY A 235 15.19 -4.19 -23.26
N ALA A 236 15.19 -5.37 -22.67
CA ALA A 236 15.30 -5.55 -21.22
C ALA A 236 16.63 -5.01 -20.68
N LEU A 237 17.74 -5.31 -21.37
CA LEU A 237 19.07 -4.79 -21.02
C LEU A 237 19.15 -3.24 -21.14
N LEU A 238 18.51 -2.66 -22.15
CA LEU A 238 18.45 -1.20 -22.30
C LEU A 238 17.69 -0.54 -21.17
N VAL A 239 16.52 -1.06 -20.78
CA VAL A 239 15.73 -0.54 -19.65
C VAL A 239 16.48 -0.72 -18.34
N ALA A 240 17.12 -1.86 -18.11
CA ALA A 240 17.95 -2.09 -16.93
C ALA A 240 19.16 -1.13 -16.89
N GLY A 241 19.81 -0.91 -18.03
CA GLY A 241 20.93 0.04 -18.15
C GLY A 241 20.50 1.48 -17.88
N GLN A 242 19.34 1.90 -18.39
CA GLN A 242 18.77 3.22 -18.11
C GLN A 242 18.42 3.39 -16.63
N ALA A 243 17.81 2.39 -16.00
CA ALA A 243 17.52 2.41 -14.57
C ALA A 243 18.80 2.51 -13.74
N GLY A 244 19.84 1.74 -14.11
CA GLY A 244 21.16 1.82 -13.46
C GLY A 244 21.81 3.20 -13.65
N ALA A 245 21.77 3.76 -14.87
CA ALA A 245 22.29 5.10 -15.15
C ALA A 245 21.58 6.18 -14.33
N LEU A 246 20.25 6.11 -14.19
CA LEU A 246 19.47 7.03 -13.37
C LEU A 246 19.88 6.95 -11.89
N VAL A 247 20.10 5.75 -11.35
CA VAL A 247 20.58 5.57 -9.97
C VAL A 247 21.96 6.19 -9.78
N VAL A 248 22.87 6.00 -10.75
CA VAL A 248 24.22 6.59 -10.71
C VAL A 248 24.16 8.13 -10.81
N ILE A 249 23.41 8.67 -11.77
CA ILE A 249 23.24 10.13 -11.96
C ILE A 249 22.65 10.73 -10.68
N TRP A 250 21.63 10.09 -10.11
CA TRP A 250 21.03 10.56 -8.88
C TRP A 250 21.98 10.50 -7.68
N GLY A 251 22.77 9.43 -7.56
CA GLY A 251 23.81 9.32 -6.54
C GLY A 251 24.82 10.48 -6.61
N PHE A 252 25.21 10.87 -7.82
CA PHE A 252 26.08 12.05 -8.02
C PHE A 252 25.36 13.38 -7.65
N LEU A 253 24.11 13.56 -8.01
CA LEU A 253 23.35 14.78 -7.71
C LEU A 253 22.99 14.93 -6.23
N ALA A 254 22.71 13.83 -5.55
CA ALA A 254 22.37 13.82 -4.11
C ALA A 254 23.60 13.87 -3.19
N GLY A 255 24.82 13.78 -3.76
CA GLY A 255 26.07 13.64 -3.01
C GLY A 255 26.36 12.16 -2.73
N TRP A 256 27.39 11.63 -3.40
CA TRP A 256 27.78 10.21 -3.31
C TRP A 256 28.10 9.79 -1.88
N ASP A 257 28.75 10.68 -1.11
CA ASP A 257 29.11 10.42 0.29
C ASP A 257 27.88 10.28 1.20
N PHE A 258 26.84 11.09 0.99
CA PHE A 258 25.57 11.00 1.72
C PHE A 258 24.86 9.69 1.40
N PHE A 259 24.79 9.33 0.12
CA PHE A 259 24.20 8.07 -0.32
C PHE A 259 24.98 6.85 0.23
N TRP A 260 26.31 6.89 0.15
CA TRP A 260 27.18 5.81 0.62
C TRP A 260 27.13 5.65 2.13
N GLN A 261 27.23 6.74 2.90
CA GLN A 261 27.06 6.71 4.35
C GLN A 261 25.70 6.16 4.78
N ARG A 262 24.65 6.50 4.04
CA ARG A 262 23.31 5.95 4.27
C ARG A 262 23.18 4.48 3.89
N LEU A 263 23.86 4.02 2.86
CA LEU A 263 23.86 2.61 2.45
C LEU A 263 24.68 1.73 3.39
N THR A 264 25.81 2.20 3.86
CA THR A 264 26.76 1.42 4.68
C THR A 264 26.66 1.71 6.17
N GLY A 265 26.11 2.86 6.55
CA GLY A 265 25.92 3.24 7.95
C GLY A 265 24.93 2.30 8.65
N LEU A 266 25.30 1.82 9.83
CA LEU A 266 24.36 1.17 10.73
C LEU A 266 23.30 2.19 11.12
N ASP A 267 22.02 1.87 10.87
CA ASP A 267 20.89 2.66 11.37
C ASP A 267 20.54 2.09 12.75
N PRO A 268 20.77 2.85 13.84
CA PRO A 268 20.48 2.36 15.19
C PRO A 268 19.03 1.85 15.34
N VAL A 269 18.10 2.45 14.59
CA VAL A 269 16.69 2.01 14.61
C VAL A 269 16.50 0.63 13.97
N GLN A 270 17.35 0.22 13.03
CA GLN A 270 17.28 -1.14 12.44
C GLN A 270 17.73 -2.22 13.41
N ASP A 271 18.68 -1.90 14.29
CA ASP A 271 19.19 -2.86 15.30
C ASP A 271 18.09 -3.20 16.32
N PHE A 272 17.10 -2.32 16.52
CA PHE A 272 15.99 -2.54 17.45
C PHE A 272 14.82 -3.32 16.82
N ARG A 273 14.74 -3.50 15.51
CA ARG A 273 13.62 -4.23 14.88
C ARG A 273 13.55 -5.68 15.33
N TRP A 274 14.68 -6.35 15.39
CA TRP A 274 14.74 -7.76 15.82
C TRP A 274 14.29 -7.97 17.28
N PRO A 275 14.79 -7.22 18.27
CA PRO A 275 14.24 -7.25 19.62
C PRO A 275 12.72 -6.97 19.67
N ILE A 276 12.22 -5.98 18.93
CA ILE A 276 10.78 -5.66 18.87
C ILE A 276 9.98 -6.85 18.31
N MET A 277 10.44 -7.45 17.21
CA MET A 277 9.80 -8.64 16.62
C MET A 277 9.82 -9.83 17.59
N ARG A 278 10.90 -10.03 18.32
CA ARG A 278 11.03 -11.09 19.33
C ARG A 278 10.01 -10.89 20.45
N SER A 279 9.92 -9.70 21.03
CA SER A 279 8.90 -9.36 22.03
C SER A 279 7.49 -9.55 21.48
N THR A 280 7.27 -9.24 20.20
CA THR A 280 5.97 -9.48 19.55
C THR A 280 5.65 -10.97 19.43
N LEU A 281 6.65 -11.84 19.21
CA LEU A 281 6.46 -13.29 19.25
C LEU A 281 6.09 -13.80 20.66
N GLU A 282 6.65 -13.20 21.70
CA GLU A 282 6.27 -13.51 23.09
C GLU A 282 4.81 -13.10 23.38
N MET A 283 4.37 -11.94 22.85
CA MET A 283 2.95 -11.55 22.89
C MET A 283 2.05 -12.63 22.23
N ILE A 284 2.42 -13.07 21.02
CA ILE A 284 1.66 -14.09 20.27
C ILE A 284 1.56 -15.40 21.08
N GLN A 285 2.65 -15.83 21.73
CA GLN A 285 2.68 -17.04 22.53
C GLN A 285 1.72 -16.99 23.73
N GLN A 286 1.52 -15.79 24.32
CA GLN A 286 0.56 -15.63 25.42
C GLN A 286 -0.90 -15.72 24.97
N ARG A 287 -1.24 -15.18 23.78
CA ARG A 287 -2.63 -15.18 23.28
C ARG A 287 -2.72 -15.59 21.80
N PRO A 288 -2.34 -16.83 21.46
CA PRO A 288 -2.20 -17.24 20.06
C PRO A 288 -3.50 -17.27 19.26
N LEU A 289 -4.66 -17.48 19.92
CA LEU A 289 -5.94 -17.63 19.23
C LEU A 289 -6.76 -16.34 19.21
N THR A 290 -6.71 -15.55 20.26
CA THR A 290 -7.56 -14.36 20.42
C THR A 290 -6.81 -13.06 20.14
N GLY A 291 -5.48 -13.07 20.28
CA GLY A 291 -4.68 -11.85 20.33
C GLY A 291 -5.03 -10.98 21.55
N PHE A 292 -4.52 -9.76 21.55
CA PHE A 292 -4.75 -8.77 22.60
C PHE A 292 -5.87 -7.77 22.27
N GLY A 293 -6.40 -7.82 21.06
CA GLY A 293 -7.36 -6.88 20.49
C GLY A 293 -6.76 -6.12 19.30
N LEU A 294 -7.56 -5.92 18.25
CA LEU A 294 -7.10 -5.19 17.06
C LEU A 294 -6.65 -3.79 17.44
N GLY A 295 -5.54 -3.32 16.88
CA GLY A 295 -4.98 -1.99 17.10
C GLY A 295 -4.34 -1.78 18.48
N THR A 296 -4.27 -2.80 19.34
CA THR A 296 -3.79 -2.63 20.73
C THR A 296 -2.29 -2.85 20.89
N TRP A 297 -1.59 -3.26 19.85
CA TRP A 297 -0.17 -3.60 19.92
C TRP A 297 0.69 -2.50 20.58
N PRO A 298 0.59 -1.20 20.25
CA PRO A 298 1.45 -0.16 20.83
C PRO A 298 1.27 -0.01 22.36
N MET A 299 0.09 -0.35 22.86
CA MET A 299 -0.25 -0.23 24.28
C MET A 299 0.13 -1.48 25.09
N VAL A 300 0.21 -2.63 24.43
CA VAL A 300 0.57 -3.91 25.07
C VAL A 300 2.07 -4.16 25.01
N TYR A 301 2.72 -3.78 23.90
CA TYR A 301 4.15 -4.00 23.67
C TYR A 301 5.08 -3.56 24.82
N PRO A 302 4.87 -2.42 25.51
CA PRO A 302 5.73 -2.01 26.63
C PRO A 302 5.85 -3.05 27.76
N GLN A 303 4.87 -3.93 27.92
CA GLN A 303 4.91 -5.02 28.92
C GLN A 303 5.86 -6.15 28.52
N PHE A 304 6.23 -6.22 27.25
CA PHE A 304 7.12 -7.24 26.65
C PHE A 304 8.44 -6.66 26.19
N ALA A 305 8.59 -5.33 26.25
CA ALA A 305 9.80 -4.67 25.81
C ALA A 305 11.01 -5.11 26.67
N THR A 306 12.07 -5.58 26.02
CA THR A 306 13.32 -5.99 26.69
C THR A 306 14.36 -4.89 26.76
N PHE A 307 14.06 -3.72 26.19
CA PHE A 307 14.96 -2.54 26.13
C PHE A 307 14.14 -1.27 26.04
N ASP A 308 14.77 -0.15 26.39
CA ASP A 308 14.23 1.19 26.24
C ASP A 308 15.20 2.02 25.39
N ILE A 309 14.68 2.65 24.34
CA ILE A 309 15.42 3.53 23.44
C ILE A 309 15.07 5.01 23.63
N GLY A 310 14.29 5.33 24.67
CA GLY A 310 13.88 6.70 24.98
C GLY A 310 12.81 7.27 24.02
N VAL A 311 12.24 6.43 23.13
CA VAL A 311 11.14 6.80 22.23
C VAL A 311 10.01 5.77 22.27
N VAL A 312 8.80 6.21 21.99
CA VAL A 312 7.64 5.33 21.94
C VAL A 312 7.70 4.46 20.68
N VAL A 313 7.72 3.15 20.86
CA VAL A 313 7.66 2.17 19.76
C VAL A 313 6.19 1.98 19.38
N ASN A 314 5.80 2.46 18.20
CA ASN A 314 4.41 2.48 17.77
C ASN A 314 4.00 1.26 16.96
N GLN A 315 4.94 0.47 16.42
CA GLN A 315 4.67 -0.62 15.48
C GLN A 315 5.69 -1.76 15.66
N ALA A 316 5.27 -2.98 15.36
CA ALA A 316 6.11 -4.18 15.44
C ALA A 316 7.22 -4.24 14.36
N HIS A 317 7.24 -3.34 13.40
CA HIS A 317 8.08 -3.39 12.19
C HIS A 317 7.96 -4.72 11.40
N CYS A 318 6.84 -5.39 11.55
CA CYS A 318 6.42 -6.57 10.81
C CYS A 318 4.89 -6.69 10.91
N ASP A 319 4.17 -6.36 9.85
CA ASP A 319 2.71 -6.42 9.84
C ASP A 319 2.18 -7.82 10.16
N TRP A 320 2.85 -8.86 9.65
CA TRP A 320 2.46 -10.25 9.87
C TRP A 320 2.47 -10.64 11.35
N LEU A 321 3.49 -10.20 12.10
CA LEU A 321 3.57 -10.43 13.54
C LEU A 321 2.58 -9.55 14.29
N GLN A 322 2.43 -8.29 13.90
CA GLN A 322 1.51 -7.37 14.56
C GLN A 322 0.05 -7.84 14.43
N TRP A 323 -0.38 -8.19 13.23
CA TRP A 323 -1.71 -8.78 13.02
C TRP A 323 -1.95 -10.02 13.87
N THR A 324 -0.92 -10.88 14.01
CA THR A 324 -1.03 -12.10 14.82
C THR A 324 -1.12 -11.77 16.31
N ALA A 325 -0.35 -10.79 16.80
CA ALA A 325 -0.40 -10.36 18.19
C ALA A 325 -1.75 -9.73 18.55
N GLU A 326 -2.36 -8.99 17.60
CA GLU A 326 -3.62 -8.29 17.83
C GLU A 326 -4.85 -9.17 17.63
N GLY A 327 -4.89 -9.99 16.58
CA GLY A 327 -6.08 -10.77 16.20
C GLY A 327 -5.91 -12.30 16.32
N GLY A 328 -4.73 -12.76 16.72
CA GLY A 328 -4.39 -14.18 16.82
C GLY A 328 -4.17 -14.85 15.46
N LEU A 329 -3.89 -16.14 15.50
CA LEU A 329 -3.71 -16.98 14.30
C LEU A 329 -4.93 -17.00 13.38
N PRO A 330 -6.19 -16.93 13.86
CA PRO A 330 -7.35 -16.84 12.96
C PRO A 330 -7.32 -15.58 12.08
N PHE A 331 -6.92 -14.45 12.63
CA PHE A 331 -6.77 -13.22 11.86
C PHE A 331 -5.69 -13.36 10.78
N LEU A 332 -4.50 -13.83 11.16
CA LEU A 332 -3.41 -14.10 10.24
C LEU A 332 -3.85 -15.05 9.11
N ALA A 333 -4.55 -16.13 9.45
CA ALA A 333 -5.07 -17.08 8.48
C ALA A 333 -6.01 -16.42 7.46
N GLY A 334 -6.87 -15.50 7.90
CA GLY A 334 -7.75 -14.71 7.02
C GLY A 334 -6.96 -13.84 6.05
N VAL A 335 -5.97 -13.09 6.54
CA VAL A 335 -5.14 -12.24 5.69
C VAL A 335 -4.33 -13.08 4.69
N VAL A 336 -3.70 -14.16 5.15
CA VAL A 336 -2.95 -15.09 4.27
C VAL A 336 -3.88 -15.72 3.22
N ALA A 337 -5.11 -16.07 3.58
CA ALA A 337 -6.09 -16.60 2.62
C ALA A 337 -6.46 -15.54 1.57
N ALA A 338 -6.62 -14.26 1.94
CA ALA A 338 -6.87 -13.18 1.00
C ALA A 338 -5.71 -13.02 0.00
N PHE A 339 -4.46 -13.01 0.49
CA PHE A 339 -3.26 -13.00 -0.37
C PHE A 339 -3.22 -14.23 -1.29
N GLY A 340 -3.49 -15.43 -0.76
CA GLY A 340 -3.48 -16.68 -1.53
C GLY A 340 -4.51 -16.70 -2.66
N LEU A 341 -5.73 -16.19 -2.41
CA LEU A 341 -6.78 -16.07 -3.43
C LEU A 341 -6.42 -15.08 -4.55
N LEU A 342 -5.64 -14.06 -4.23
CA LEU A 342 -5.20 -13.05 -5.20
C LEU A 342 -3.90 -13.43 -5.92
N LEU A 343 -3.04 -14.26 -5.32
CA LEU A 343 -1.66 -14.53 -5.76
C LEU A 343 -1.55 -14.84 -7.26
N ARG A 344 -2.29 -15.85 -7.74
CA ARG A 344 -2.26 -16.23 -9.15
C ARG A 344 -2.70 -15.09 -10.07
N ARG A 345 -3.74 -14.35 -9.68
CA ARG A 345 -4.30 -13.23 -10.48
C ARG A 345 -3.32 -12.04 -10.53
N LEU A 346 -2.64 -11.76 -9.43
CA LEU A 346 -1.63 -10.70 -9.32
C LEU A 346 -0.39 -11.02 -10.18
N ILE A 347 0.11 -12.26 -10.12
CA ILE A 347 1.22 -12.71 -10.97
C ILE A 347 0.82 -12.63 -12.46
N LEU A 348 -0.40 -13.02 -12.80
CA LEU A 348 -0.89 -12.96 -14.18
C LEU A 348 -1.08 -11.53 -14.70
N SER A 349 -1.30 -10.55 -13.86
CA SER A 349 -1.43 -9.14 -14.27
C SER A 349 -0.10 -8.41 -14.46
N VAL A 350 1.04 -9.01 -14.11
CA VAL A 350 2.40 -8.47 -14.06
C VAL A 350 2.53 -7.31 -13.07
N TRP A 351 1.81 -6.20 -13.29
CA TRP A 351 1.93 -5.06 -12.39
C TRP A 351 1.36 -5.31 -10.98
N GLY A 352 0.60 -6.38 -10.78
CA GLY A 352 0.22 -6.89 -9.46
C GLY A 352 1.40 -7.38 -8.61
N ILE A 353 2.59 -7.54 -9.22
CA ILE A 353 3.86 -7.79 -8.52
C ILE A 353 4.10 -6.72 -7.43
N GLY A 354 3.72 -5.45 -7.66
CA GLY A 354 3.88 -4.40 -6.67
C GLY A 354 3.19 -4.71 -5.34
N PHE A 355 1.94 -5.16 -5.35
CA PHE A 355 1.27 -5.56 -4.12
C PHE A 355 1.95 -6.76 -3.43
N LEU A 356 2.47 -7.71 -4.20
CA LEU A 356 3.20 -8.85 -3.64
C LEU A 356 4.52 -8.42 -2.99
N VAL A 357 5.23 -7.48 -3.61
CA VAL A 357 6.47 -6.91 -3.06
C VAL A 357 6.19 -6.13 -1.77
N VAL A 358 5.12 -5.31 -1.74
CA VAL A 358 4.68 -4.65 -0.51
C VAL A 358 4.33 -5.68 0.58
N GLY A 359 3.71 -6.81 0.22
CA GLY A 359 3.46 -7.92 1.15
C GLY A 359 4.73 -8.56 1.72
N VAL A 360 5.80 -8.64 0.93
CA VAL A 360 7.14 -9.07 1.40
C VAL A 360 7.78 -7.97 2.26
N HIS A 361 7.69 -6.70 1.85
CA HIS A 361 8.18 -5.57 2.63
C HIS A 361 7.51 -5.50 4.01
N ALA A 362 6.25 -5.91 4.12
CA ALA A 362 5.50 -6.02 5.37
C ALA A 362 6.11 -6.99 6.41
N ALA A 363 7.07 -7.85 6.01
CA ALA A 363 7.85 -8.66 6.93
C ALA A 363 9.01 -7.88 7.59
N LEU A 364 9.39 -6.71 7.04
CA LEU A 364 10.53 -5.90 7.48
C LEU A 364 10.13 -4.48 7.88
N ASP A 365 8.87 -4.11 7.67
CA ASP A 365 8.28 -2.82 7.99
C ASP A 365 6.74 -2.98 8.14
N TYR A 366 5.97 -1.86 8.17
CA TYR A 366 4.53 -1.87 8.45
C TYR A 366 3.71 -1.07 7.41
N PRO A 367 3.69 -1.49 6.12
CA PRO A 367 2.88 -0.81 5.10
C PRO A 367 1.38 -0.85 5.39
N PHE A 368 0.88 -1.90 6.02
CA PHE A 368 -0.54 -2.09 6.31
C PHE A 368 -0.98 -1.47 7.65
N HIS A 369 -0.06 -1.10 8.55
CA HIS A 369 -0.36 -0.36 9.79
C HIS A 369 -0.06 1.14 9.64
N GLN A 370 -0.28 1.68 8.45
CA GLN A 370 -0.31 3.12 8.22
C GLN A 370 -1.73 3.66 8.42
N LEU A 371 -1.96 4.91 8.02
CA LEU A 371 -3.30 5.49 8.10
C LEU A 371 -4.31 4.71 7.22
N PRO A 372 -5.58 4.64 7.62
CA PRO A 372 -6.62 3.81 6.98
C PRO A 372 -6.76 3.99 5.47
N ALA A 373 -6.50 5.19 4.96
CA ALA A 373 -6.57 5.46 3.53
C ALA A 373 -5.48 4.73 2.72
N PHE A 374 -4.25 4.66 3.26
CA PHE A 374 -3.16 3.94 2.60
C PHE A 374 -3.39 2.42 2.64
N HIS A 375 -3.79 1.89 3.78
CA HIS A 375 -4.15 0.49 3.93
C HIS A 375 -5.28 0.09 2.96
N THR A 376 -6.33 0.93 2.86
CA THR A 376 -7.42 0.72 1.90
C THR A 376 -6.93 0.77 0.44
N LEU A 377 -6.02 1.72 0.12
CA LEU A 377 -5.43 1.82 -1.23
C LEU A 377 -4.68 0.55 -1.62
N LEU A 378 -3.92 -0.06 -0.69
CA LEU A 378 -3.19 -1.31 -0.94
C LEU A 378 -4.15 -2.41 -1.42
N TRP A 379 -5.23 -2.67 -0.70
CA TRP A 379 -6.21 -3.69 -1.06
C TRP A 379 -6.98 -3.35 -2.34
N CYS A 380 -7.40 -2.10 -2.52
CA CYS A 380 -8.08 -1.68 -3.75
C CYS A 380 -7.19 -1.85 -4.98
N THR A 381 -5.90 -1.52 -4.86
CA THR A 381 -4.94 -1.68 -5.95
C THR A 381 -4.70 -3.16 -6.27
N ALA A 382 -4.61 -4.02 -5.25
CA ALA A 382 -4.51 -5.47 -5.44
C ALA A 382 -5.72 -6.03 -6.23
N ILE A 383 -6.93 -5.60 -5.88
CA ILE A 383 -8.15 -6.03 -6.56
C ILE A 383 -8.21 -5.51 -8.00
N LEU A 384 -7.83 -4.26 -8.23
CA LEU A 384 -7.74 -3.68 -9.57
C LEU A 384 -6.70 -4.42 -10.44
N ALA A 385 -5.57 -4.78 -9.85
CA ALA A 385 -4.54 -5.58 -10.53
C ALA A 385 -5.04 -6.98 -10.86
N ALA A 386 -5.66 -7.64 -9.88
CA ALA A 386 -6.19 -8.98 -10.04
C ALA A 386 -7.30 -9.08 -11.10
N ALA A 387 -8.05 -8.01 -11.33
CA ALA A 387 -9.07 -7.96 -12.39
C ALA A 387 -8.47 -7.96 -13.80
N GLY A 388 -7.26 -7.42 -13.99
CA GLY A 388 -6.55 -7.40 -15.27
C GLY A 388 -6.03 -8.77 -15.71
N GLY A 389 -5.78 -9.70 -14.79
CA GLY A 389 -5.24 -11.03 -15.08
C GLY A 389 -6.27 -12.08 -15.53
N GLN A 390 -7.53 -11.72 -15.77
CA GLN A 390 -8.60 -12.70 -16.02
C GLN A 390 -8.88 -13.01 -17.52
N GLY A 391 -8.15 -12.43 -18.47
CA GLY A 391 -8.42 -12.70 -19.90
C GLY A 391 -7.19 -12.66 -20.80
N PRO A 392 -7.08 -13.63 -21.73
CA PRO A 392 -5.95 -13.68 -22.66
C PRO A 392 -5.91 -12.52 -23.68
N LYS A 393 -6.93 -11.67 -23.75
CA LYS A 393 -7.01 -10.48 -24.62
C LYS A 393 -7.04 -9.14 -23.87
N ALA A 394 -7.08 -9.16 -22.54
CA ALA A 394 -7.23 -7.92 -21.74
C ALA A 394 -5.91 -7.15 -21.53
N GLU A 395 -4.77 -7.75 -21.83
CA GLU A 395 -3.45 -7.15 -21.65
C GLU A 395 -2.87 -6.46 -22.90
N GLN A 396 -3.53 -6.59 -24.04
CA GLN A 396 -3.11 -5.94 -25.31
C GLN A 396 -3.78 -4.56 -25.53
N LEU A 397 -4.54 -4.09 -24.59
CA LEU A 397 -5.22 -2.80 -24.59
C LEU A 397 -4.95 -2.11 -23.25
#